data_3aa991c1f1e29ccc22e85e783f398b3c
#
_entry.id   3aa991c1f1e29ccc22e85e783f398b3c
#
_cell.length_a   1.000
_cell.length_b   1.000
_cell.length_c   1.000
_cell.angle_alpha   90.00
_cell.angle_beta   90.00
_cell.angle_gamma   90.00
#
_symmetry.space_group_name_H-M   'P 1'
#
loop_
_entity.id
_entity.type
_entity.pdbx_description
1 polymer ?
#
loop_
_entity_poly.entity_id
_entity_poly.type
_entity_poly.pdbx_seq_one_letter_code
_entity_poly.pdbx_strand_id
1 'polypeptide(L)'
;MKQVTIYTDGACKGNPGPGAYGVVLLFGEHRREVSAGYRLTTNNRMELLAAITALNLLQQPCKVELHSDSKYLVQAINDRWIDGWQKKGWVNSKKEPVKNKDLWLQLLDAIGSHDITWKWVKGHAGNTENERCDELANEAVIADGLLEDEGFEA
;
A
#
# COMPACT_ATOMS: atom_id res chain seq x y z
N MET A 1 -11.26 20.36 3.84
CA MET A 1 -10.13 19.43 3.64
C MET A 1 -9.62 19.51 2.19
N LYS A 2 -8.32 19.46 2.02
CA LYS A 2 -7.73 19.38 0.68
C LYS A 2 -8.03 18.02 0.06
N GLN A 3 -8.28 18.01 -1.25
CA GLN A 3 -8.56 16.78 -1.99
C GLN A 3 -7.27 16.28 -2.66
N VAL A 4 -6.97 15.00 -2.44
CA VAL A 4 -5.78 14.35 -2.96
C VAL A 4 -6.16 13.04 -3.62
N THR A 5 -5.59 12.77 -4.76
CA THR A 5 -5.73 11.48 -5.45
C THR A 5 -4.42 10.73 -5.37
N ILE A 6 -4.47 9.48 -4.95
CA ILE A 6 -3.30 8.63 -4.78
C ILE A 6 -3.48 7.35 -5.59
N TYR A 7 -2.42 6.93 -6.28
CA TYR A 7 -2.32 5.63 -6.93
C TYR A 7 -1.16 4.88 -6.31
N THR A 8 -1.34 3.60 -6.03
CA THR A 8 -0.31 2.74 -5.44
C THR A 8 -0.24 1.41 -6.17
N ASP A 9 0.97 0.84 -6.21
CA ASP A 9 1.18 -0.51 -6.72
C ASP A 9 2.36 -1.15 -5.98
N GLY A 10 2.27 -2.45 -5.77
CA GLY A 10 3.33 -3.24 -5.19
C GLY A 10 3.63 -4.44 -6.08
N ALA A 11 4.87 -4.85 -6.10
CA ALA A 11 5.32 -5.98 -6.90
C ALA A 11 6.39 -6.76 -6.15
N CYS A 12 6.49 -8.06 -6.43
CA CYS A 12 7.49 -8.92 -5.83
C CYS A 12 7.95 -9.96 -6.85
N LYS A 13 9.25 -10.14 -6.96
CA LYS A 13 9.85 -11.14 -7.85
C LYS A 13 10.07 -12.42 -7.08
N GLY A 14 9.19 -13.43 -7.29
CA GLY A 14 9.11 -14.58 -6.42
C GLY A 14 8.52 -14.17 -5.08
N ASN A 15 7.50 -14.77 -4.61
CA ASN A 15 6.74 -14.30 -3.45
C ASN A 15 6.86 -15.32 -2.30
N PRO A 16 7.84 -15.19 -1.34
CA PRO A 16 8.68 -14.02 -1.08
C PRO A 16 9.88 -13.88 -2.03
N GLY A 17 10.42 -12.68 -2.07
CA GLY A 17 11.60 -12.34 -2.88
C GLY A 17 11.85 -10.84 -2.88
N PRO A 18 12.72 -10.34 -3.77
CA PRO A 18 12.88 -8.91 -3.94
C PRO A 18 11.58 -8.26 -4.39
N GLY A 19 11.21 -7.17 -3.77
CA GLY A 19 9.98 -6.47 -4.10
C GLY A 19 10.12 -4.96 -4.01
N ALA A 20 9.09 -4.25 -4.47
CA ALA A 20 9.10 -2.81 -4.47
C ALA A 20 7.68 -2.26 -4.52
N TYR A 21 7.54 -0.97 -4.23
CA TYR A 21 6.29 -0.28 -4.45
C TYR A 21 6.51 1.01 -5.22
N GLY A 22 5.45 1.49 -5.86
CA GLY A 22 5.38 2.79 -6.50
C GLY A 22 4.14 3.54 -6.05
N VAL A 23 4.27 4.85 -5.93
CA VAL A 23 3.21 5.76 -5.52
C VAL A 23 3.18 6.95 -6.45
N VAL A 24 1.99 7.33 -6.90
CA VAL A 24 1.74 8.60 -7.57
C VAL A 24 0.73 9.37 -6.73
N LEU A 25 1.09 10.57 -6.32
CA LEU A 25 0.25 11.45 -5.52
C LEU A 25 -0.06 12.70 -6.34
N LEU A 26 -1.35 12.99 -6.52
CA LEU A 26 -1.83 14.13 -7.31
C LEU A 26 -2.60 15.09 -6.40
N PHE A 27 -2.20 16.35 -6.42
CA PHE A 27 -2.85 17.42 -5.66
C PHE A 27 -2.89 18.68 -6.52
N GLY A 28 -4.07 19.03 -7.04
CA GLY A 28 -4.20 20.12 -8.00
C GLY A 28 -3.29 19.90 -9.21
N GLU A 29 -2.40 20.81 -9.46
CA GLU A 29 -1.39 20.71 -10.55
C GLU A 29 -0.09 20.05 -10.07
N HIS A 30 0.01 19.72 -8.79
CA HIS A 30 1.21 19.12 -8.21
C HIS A 30 1.17 17.61 -8.37
N ARG A 31 2.33 17.05 -8.68
CA ARG A 31 2.51 15.61 -8.83
C ARG A 31 3.74 15.18 -8.04
N ARG A 32 3.61 14.11 -7.27
CA ARG A 32 4.74 13.52 -6.56
C ARG A 32 4.78 12.03 -6.83
N GLU A 33 5.95 11.53 -7.16
CA GLU A 33 6.20 10.10 -7.36
C GLU A 33 7.19 9.62 -6.33
N VAL A 34 6.89 8.47 -5.70
CA VAL A 34 7.75 7.86 -4.70
C VAL A 34 7.82 6.37 -4.95
N SER A 35 8.99 5.79 -4.73
CA SER A 35 9.18 4.34 -4.85
C SER A 35 10.26 3.88 -3.87
N ALA A 36 10.24 2.59 -3.55
CA ALA A 36 11.29 1.95 -2.75
C ALA A 36 11.35 0.47 -3.08
N GLY A 37 12.54 -0.10 -3.03
CA GLY A 37 12.78 -1.52 -3.24
C GLY A 37 13.33 -2.20 -2.01
N TYR A 38 13.01 -3.46 -1.83
CA TYR A 38 13.36 -4.27 -0.66
C TYR A 38 13.97 -5.59 -1.09
N ARG A 39 14.91 -6.10 -0.31
CA ARG A 39 15.65 -7.33 -0.63
C ARG A 39 14.80 -8.57 -0.53
N LEU A 40 13.98 -8.67 0.50
CA LEU A 40 13.12 -9.81 0.76
C LEU A 40 11.82 -9.34 1.38
N THR A 41 10.71 -9.58 0.68
CA THR A 41 9.38 -9.15 1.08
C THR A 41 8.33 -9.97 0.36
N THR A 42 7.07 -9.56 0.44
CA THR A 42 5.98 -10.18 -0.29
C THR A 42 5.19 -9.12 -1.06
N ASN A 43 4.42 -9.57 -2.03
CA ASN A 43 3.55 -8.68 -2.80
C ASN A 43 2.59 -7.91 -1.89
N ASN A 44 1.94 -8.61 -0.97
CA ASN A 44 0.97 -7.96 -0.07
C ASN A 44 1.61 -6.92 0.84
N ARG A 45 2.84 -7.18 1.32
CA ARG A 45 3.55 -6.20 2.15
C ARG A 45 3.90 -4.94 1.34
N MET A 46 4.28 -5.11 0.07
CA MET A 46 4.57 -3.96 -0.80
C MET A 46 3.31 -3.12 -1.07
N GLU A 47 2.17 -3.77 -1.27
CA GLU A 47 0.91 -3.06 -1.44
C GLU A 47 0.54 -2.25 -0.20
N LEU A 48 0.71 -2.83 1.00
CA LEU A 48 0.45 -2.14 2.25
C LEU A 48 1.42 -0.97 2.48
N LEU A 49 2.71 -1.19 2.26
CA LEU A 49 3.73 -0.16 2.43
C LEU A 49 3.55 1.00 1.47
N ALA A 50 3.09 0.74 0.24
CA ALA A 50 2.78 1.80 -0.71
C ALA A 50 1.71 2.75 -0.15
N ALA A 51 0.61 2.19 0.36
CA ALA A 51 -0.47 2.99 0.95
C ALA A 51 -0.01 3.74 2.20
N ILE A 52 0.72 3.07 3.09
CA ILE A 52 1.26 3.68 4.32
C ILE A 52 2.17 4.87 3.97
N THR A 53 3.09 4.67 3.04
CA THR A 53 4.03 5.72 2.62
C THR A 53 3.30 6.90 2.02
N ALA A 54 2.33 6.64 1.13
CA ALA A 54 1.56 7.69 0.48
C ALA A 54 0.81 8.55 1.51
N LEU A 55 0.13 7.92 2.45
CA LEU A 55 -0.65 8.64 3.47
C LEU A 55 0.25 9.43 4.42
N ASN A 56 1.43 8.89 4.75
CA ASN A 56 2.39 9.56 5.62
C ASN A 56 3.06 10.78 4.97
N LEU A 57 2.95 10.94 3.66
CA LEU A 57 3.42 12.15 2.97
C LEU A 57 2.49 13.34 3.19
N LEU A 58 1.25 13.10 3.59
CA LEU A 58 0.27 14.15 3.81
C LEU A 58 0.49 14.80 5.18
N GLN A 59 0.66 16.13 5.19
CA GLN A 59 1.02 16.88 6.39
C GLN A 59 -0.18 17.42 7.17
N GLN A 60 -1.39 17.24 6.64
CA GLN A 60 -2.63 17.70 7.26
C GLN A 60 -3.76 16.76 6.85
N PRO A 61 -4.88 16.73 7.60
CA PRO A 61 -6.03 15.92 7.21
C PRO A 61 -6.50 16.26 5.80
N CYS A 62 -6.65 15.26 4.96
CA CYS A 62 -7.04 15.39 3.58
C CYS A 62 -8.22 14.49 3.25
N LYS A 63 -8.98 14.88 2.23
CA LYS A 63 -9.94 13.99 1.60
C LYS A 63 -9.21 13.25 0.48
N VAL A 64 -9.05 11.95 0.63
CA VAL A 64 -8.19 11.13 -0.22
C VAL A 64 -9.02 10.14 -1.03
N GLU A 65 -8.71 10.06 -2.31
CA GLU A 65 -9.19 8.98 -3.16
C GLU A 65 -7.97 8.12 -3.49
N LEU A 66 -7.90 6.92 -2.91
CA LEU A 66 -6.76 6.04 -3.06
C LEU A 66 -7.12 4.86 -3.97
N HIS A 67 -6.40 4.74 -5.06
CA HIS A 67 -6.59 3.68 -6.08
C HIS A 67 -5.49 2.64 -5.95
N SER A 68 -5.88 1.37 -5.86
CA SER A 68 -4.97 0.24 -5.81
C SER A 68 -5.53 -0.93 -6.61
N ASP A 69 -4.65 -1.71 -7.23
CA ASP A 69 -5.05 -2.95 -7.87
C ASP A 69 -5.01 -4.15 -6.92
N SER A 70 -4.66 -3.93 -5.66
CA SER A 70 -4.64 -4.97 -4.63
C SER A 70 -6.02 -5.17 -4.03
N LYS A 71 -6.67 -6.28 -4.36
CA LYS A 71 -7.92 -6.67 -3.70
C LYS A 71 -7.72 -6.91 -2.21
N TYR A 72 -6.58 -7.48 -1.85
CA TYR A 72 -6.22 -7.73 -0.46
C TYR A 72 -6.29 -6.45 0.38
N LEU A 73 -5.69 -5.37 -0.10
CA LEU A 73 -5.73 -4.09 0.60
C LEU A 73 -7.14 -3.48 0.62
N VAL A 74 -7.74 -3.33 -0.55
CA VAL A 74 -9.00 -2.61 -0.70
C VAL A 74 -10.16 -3.35 -0.01
N GLN A 75 -10.23 -4.66 -0.15
CA GLN A 75 -11.30 -5.45 0.48
C GLN A 75 -11.16 -5.51 1.99
N ALA A 76 -9.93 -5.57 2.52
CA ALA A 76 -9.73 -5.59 3.97
C ALA A 76 -10.32 -4.36 4.64
N ILE A 77 -10.29 -3.22 3.96
CA ILE A 77 -10.88 -1.98 4.46
C ILE A 77 -12.39 -1.93 4.14
N ASN A 78 -12.77 -2.09 2.87
CA ASN A 78 -14.14 -1.89 2.41
C ASN A 78 -15.10 -2.96 2.93
N ASP A 79 -14.63 -4.20 3.06
CA ASP A 79 -15.41 -5.32 3.59
C ASP A 79 -15.24 -5.48 5.09
N ARG A 80 -14.53 -4.54 5.73
CA ARG A 80 -14.35 -4.47 7.18
C ARG A 80 -13.66 -5.68 7.80
N TRP A 81 -12.79 -6.36 7.08
CA TRP A 81 -11.98 -7.44 7.65
C TRP A 81 -11.12 -6.93 8.80
N ILE A 82 -10.54 -5.74 8.63
CA ILE A 82 -9.66 -5.14 9.62
C ILE A 82 -10.41 -4.84 10.92
N ASP A 83 -11.68 -4.43 10.83
CA ASP A 83 -12.51 -4.19 12.02
C ASP A 83 -12.73 -5.50 12.79
N GLY A 84 -12.99 -6.58 12.07
CA GLY A 84 -13.14 -7.91 12.66
C GLY A 84 -11.87 -8.39 13.35
N TRP A 85 -10.72 -8.20 12.71
CA TRP A 85 -9.43 -8.56 13.29
C TRP A 85 -9.15 -7.80 14.58
N GLN A 86 -9.42 -6.50 14.59
CA GLN A 86 -9.25 -5.70 15.81
C GLN A 86 -10.10 -6.20 16.96
N LYS A 87 -11.36 -6.56 16.69
CA LYS A 87 -12.28 -7.07 17.72
C LYS A 87 -11.88 -8.43 18.26
N LYS A 88 -11.23 -9.25 17.42
CA LYS A 88 -10.85 -10.62 17.77
C LYS A 88 -9.39 -10.74 18.25
N GLY A 89 -8.70 -9.62 18.48
CA GLY A 89 -7.31 -9.64 18.94
C GLY A 89 -6.33 -10.06 17.87
N TRP A 90 -6.59 -9.71 16.61
CA TRP A 90 -5.72 -9.98 15.45
C TRP A 90 -5.54 -11.47 15.15
N VAL A 91 -6.61 -12.22 15.28
CA VAL A 91 -6.70 -13.59 14.77
C VAL A 91 -7.77 -13.67 13.70
N ASN A 92 -7.57 -14.55 12.73
CA ASN A 92 -8.51 -14.76 11.63
C ASN A 92 -9.61 -15.75 12.01
N SER A 93 -10.49 -16.08 11.07
CA SER A 93 -11.61 -17.01 11.30
C SER A 93 -11.15 -18.42 11.66
N LYS A 94 -9.92 -18.79 11.30
CA LYS A 94 -9.32 -20.09 11.64
C LYS A 94 -8.54 -20.05 12.96
N LYS A 95 -8.64 -18.95 13.72
CA LYS A 95 -7.92 -18.71 14.97
C LYS A 95 -6.40 -18.65 14.78
N GLU A 96 -5.92 -18.36 13.59
CA GLU A 96 -4.51 -18.13 13.30
C GLU A 96 -4.19 -16.65 13.39
N PRO A 97 -2.94 -16.26 13.76
CA PRO A 97 -2.54 -14.85 13.73
C PRO A 97 -2.72 -14.23 12.35
N VAL A 98 -3.25 -13.00 12.31
CA VAL A 98 -3.40 -12.27 11.05
C VAL A 98 -2.02 -11.93 10.50
N LYS A 99 -1.78 -12.26 9.23
CA LYS A 99 -0.53 -11.94 8.54
C LYS A 99 -0.38 -10.43 8.36
N ASN A 100 0.87 -9.97 8.41
CA ASN A 100 1.20 -8.55 8.18
C ASN A 100 0.59 -7.60 9.20
N LYS A 101 0.31 -8.09 10.42
CA LYS A 101 -0.25 -7.29 11.50
C LYS A 101 0.52 -5.99 11.71
N ASP A 102 1.85 -6.03 11.66
CA ASP A 102 2.70 -4.86 11.83
C ASP A 102 2.34 -3.76 10.83
N LEU A 103 2.16 -4.12 9.56
CA LEU A 103 1.80 -3.16 8.52
C LEU A 103 0.35 -2.70 8.62
N TRP A 104 -0.57 -3.60 9.00
CA TRP A 104 -1.96 -3.19 9.23
C TRP A 104 -2.07 -2.15 10.34
N LEU A 105 -1.30 -2.31 11.42
CA LEU A 105 -1.26 -1.32 12.50
C LEU A 105 -0.67 0.01 12.02
N GLN A 106 0.39 -0.03 11.23
CA GLN A 106 0.97 1.17 10.63
C GLN A 106 0.00 1.87 9.68
N LEU A 107 -0.77 1.08 8.92
CA LEU A 107 -1.77 1.63 8.01
C LEU A 107 -2.88 2.35 8.78
N LEU A 108 -3.39 1.74 9.85
CA LEU A 108 -4.41 2.38 10.70
C LEU A 108 -3.91 3.71 11.26
N ASP A 109 -2.65 3.75 11.69
CA ASP A 109 -2.04 4.97 12.18
C ASP A 109 -1.92 6.02 11.07
N ALA A 110 -1.50 5.60 9.88
CA ALA A 110 -1.38 6.50 8.72
C ALA A 110 -2.73 7.04 8.24
N ILE A 111 -3.78 6.24 8.32
CA ILE A 111 -5.15 6.69 8.01
C ILE A 111 -5.54 7.85 8.92
N GLY A 112 -5.30 7.72 10.23
CA GLY A 112 -5.50 8.80 11.19
C GLY A 112 -6.80 9.55 11.00
N SER A 113 -6.71 10.85 10.75
CA SER A 113 -7.87 11.74 10.55
C SER A 113 -8.16 12.05 9.08
N HIS A 114 -7.52 11.34 8.14
CA HIS A 114 -7.86 11.48 6.72
C HIS A 114 -9.22 10.84 6.43
N ASP A 115 -9.96 11.45 5.49
CA ASP A 115 -11.19 10.88 4.94
C ASP A 115 -10.85 10.18 3.64
N ILE A 116 -10.73 8.85 3.67
CA ILE A 116 -10.21 8.07 2.54
C ILE A 116 -11.31 7.23 1.91
N THR A 117 -11.44 7.39 0.58
CA THR A 117 -12.23 6.47 -0.25
C THR A 117 -11.25 5.51 -0.92
N TRP A 118 -11.41 4.22 -0.66
CA TRP A 118 -10.56 3.17 -1.21
C TRP A 118 -11.19 2.61 -2.47
N LYS A 119 -10.48 2.71 -3.60
CA LYS A 119 -10.98 2.27 -4.90
C LYS A 119 -10.09 1.18 -5.48
N TRP A 120 -10.70 0.06 -5.81
CA TRP A 120 -9.99 -0.97 -6.55
C TRP A 120 -9.97 -0.63 -8.03
N VAL A 121 -8.79 -0.76 -8.66
CA VAL A 121 -8.62 -0.62 -10.10
C VAL A 121 -8.04 -1.92 -10.64
N LYS A 122 -8.45 -2.30 -11.85
CA LYS A 122 -7.90 -3.50 -12.49
C LYS A 122 -6.45 -3.22 -12.92
N GLY A 123 -5.51 -4.05 -12.47
CA GLY A 123 -4.11 -3.93 -12.86
C GLY A 123 -3.92 -4.19 -14.35
N HIS A 124 -2.99 -3.47 -14.97
CA HIS A 124 -2.63 -3.60 -16.39
C HIS A 124 -3.81 -3.41 -17.36
N ALA A 125 -4.78 -2.57 -16.98
CA ALA A 125 -5.98 -2.33 -17.78
C ALA A 125 -5.98 -0.96 -18.48
N GLY A 126 -4.80 -0.38 -18.71
CA GLY A 126 -4.67 0.90 -19.41
C GLY A 126 -4.82 2.13 -18.52
N ASN A 127 -4.89 1.97 -17.20
CA ASN A 127 -4.89 3.11 -16.28
C ASN A 127 -3.50 3.71 -16.21
N THR A 128 -3.33 4.91 -16.73
CA THR A 128 -2.04 5.58 -16.87
C THR A 128 -1.27 5.70 -15.55
N GLU A 129 -1.94 6.10 -14.48
CA GLU A 129 -1.27 6.29 -13.20
C GLU A 129 -0.98 4.96 -12.50
N ASN A 130 -1.84 3.97 -12.64
CA ASN A 130 -1.56 2.63 -12.14
C ASN A 130 -0.36 2.03 -12.84
N GLU A 131 -0.26 2.20 -14.16
CA GLU A 131 0.89 1.74 -14.94
C GLU A 131 2.17 2.47 -14.54
N ARG A 132 2.08 3.77 -14.23
CA ARG A 132 3.23 4.53 -13.75
C ARG A 132 3.73 4.00 -12.41
N CYS A 133 2.83 3.64 -11.50
CA CYS A 133 3.20 3.01 -10.23
C CYS A 133 3.93 1.69 -10.45
N ASP A 134 3.47 0.89 -11.40
CA ASP A 134 4.12 -0.37 -11.77
C ASP A 134 5.53 -0.13 -12.31
N GLU A 135 5.72 0.86 -13.19
CA GLU A 135 7.03 1.25 -13.70
C GLU A 135 7.97 1.66 -12.58
N LEU A 136 7.49 2.49 -11.65
CA LEU A 136 8.28 2.94 -10.49
C LEU A 136 8.72 1.76 -9.63
N ALA A 137 7.82 0.81 -9.36
CA ALA A 137 8.13 -0.39 -8.60
C ALA A 137 9.17 -1.26 -9.32
N ASN A 138 9.00 -1.48 -10.63
CA ASN A 138 9.93 -2.29 -11.42
C ASN A 138 11.33 -1.67 -11.48
N GLU A 139 11.43 -0.35 -11.58
CA GLU A 139 12.69 0.36 -11.53
C GLU A 139 13.34 0.25 -10.15
N ALA A 140 12.56 0.37 -9.08
CA ALA A 140 13.06 0.33 -7.71
C ALA A 140 13.60 -1.04 -7.33
N VAL A 141 12.96 -2.13 -7.78
CA VAL A 141 13.36 -3.49 -7.39
C VAL A 141 14.69 -3.90 -8.00
N ILE A 142 15.09 -3.33 -9.13
CA ILE A 142 16.38 -3.62 -9.77
C ILE A 142 17.47 -2.58 -9.46
N ALA A 143 17.13 -1.53 -8.72
CA ALA A 143 18.08 -0.50 -8.34
C ALA A 143 19.05 -1.01 -7.26
N ASP A 144 20.19 -0.35 -7.13
CA ASP A 144 21.13 -0.61 -6.05
C ASP A 144 20.57 -0.09 -4.73
N GLY A 145 21.03 -0.67 -3.62
CA GLY A 145 20.70 -0.18 -2.28
C GLY A 145 19.30 -0.56 -1.82
N LEU A 146 18.87 -1.79 -2.10
CA LEU A 146 17.60 -2.30 -1.60
C LEU A 146 17.54 -2.25 -0.08
N LEU A 147 16.35 -1.91 0.42
CA LEU A 147 16.09 -1.79 1.85
C LEU A 147 15.78 -3.17 2.47
N GLU A 148 15.78 -3.21 3.79
CA GLU A 148 15.30 -4.37 4.53
C GLU A 148 13.85 -4.15 4.95
N ASP A 149 13.01 -5.15 4.74
CA ASP A 149 11.63 -5.14 5.27
C ASP A 149 11.68 -5.70 6.68
N GLU A 150 11.88 -4.83 7.65
CA GLU A 150 12.20 -5.19 9.03
C GLU A 150 11.12 -6.00 9.73
N GLY A 151 9.87 -5.81 9.38
CA GLY A 151 8.76 -6.55 10.00
C GLY A 151 8.42 -7.86 9.32
N PHE A 152 9.10 -8.19 8.23
CA PHE A 152 8.80 -9.41 7.49
C PHE A 152 9.47 -10.62 8.12
N GLU A 153 8.66 -11.65 8.40
CA GLU A 153 9.13 -12.95 8.87
C GLU A 153 9.06 -13.95 7.72
N ALA A 154 10.23 -14.46 7.33
CA ALA A 154 10.33 -15.42 6.24
C ALA A 154 9.80 -16.81 6.63
#